data_e77e8478a3b7671585ae7b4f7c2f69c5
#
_entry.id   e77e8478a3b7671585ae7b4f7c2f69c5
#
_cell.length_a   1.000
_cell.length_b   1.000
_cell.length_c   1.000
_cell.angle_alpha   90.00
_cell.angle_beta   90.00
_cell.angle_gamma   90.00
#
_symmetry.space_group_name_H-M   'P 1'
#
loop_
_entity.id
_entity.type
_entity.pdbx_description
1 polymer ?
#
loop_
_entity_poly.entity_id
_entity_poly.type
_entity_poly.pdbx_seq_one_letter_code
_entity_poly.pdbx_strand_id
1 'polypeptide(L)'
;MNLVNFKSALKTLKRGLPIIFTTDTLPAIGCLPKFSEVIYEFKKRDKNKPLILMGSEHKQLIDYVHESAIEDFESIASKYWPGALTMVIPSSEKETEILTSTDNTLGLRIPNSYMAQSLMLLTGPLLTSSANISGFNGATTSEGIALDFPSLSILGPIPWEKSSGKASTIIAWKK
;
A
#
# COMPACT_ATOMS: atom_id res chain seq x y z
N MET A 1 11.59 17.90 6.36
CA MET A 1 10.63 16.79 6.58
C MET A 1 9.27 17.38 6.93
N ASN A 2 8.22 17.02 6.18
CA ASN A 2 6.85 17.48 6.42
C ASN A 2 6.06 16.41 7.22
N LEU A 3 6.17 16.46 8.56
CA LEU A 3 5.50 15.51 9.45
C LEU A 3 4.04 15.91 9.66
N VAL A 4 3.11 14.96 9.50
CA VAL A 4 1.67 15.19 9.63
C VAL A 4 1.01 14.16 10.54
N ASN A 5 -0.11 14.55 11.17
CA ASN A 5 -1.00 13.65 11.89
C ASN A 5 -2.05 13.03 10.94
N PHE A 6 -2.85 12.08 11.44
CA PHE A 6 -3.90 11.41 10.66
C PHE A 6 -4.91 12.37 10.01
N LYS A 7 -5.35 13.41 10.71
CA LYS A 7 -6.29 14.40 10.17
C LYS A 7 -5.73 15.14 8.97
N SER A 8 -4.46 15.52 9.05
CA SER A 8 -3.75 16.21 7.95
C SER A 8 -3.43 15.24 6.81
N ALA A 9 -3.05 14.00 7.11
CA ALA A 9 -2.84 12.93 6.12
C ALA A 9 -4.12 12.68 5.30
N LEU A 10 -5.28 12.57 5.96
CA LEU A 10 -6.56 12.42 5.28
C LEU A 10 -6.87 13.60 4.33
N LYS A 11 -6.57 14.84 4.74
CA LYS A 11 -6.74 16.01 3.87
C LYS A 11 -5.81 15.96 2.65
N THR A 12 -4.55 15.54 2.85
CA THR A 12 -3.56 15.40 1.79
C THR A 12 -4.00 14.37 0.75
N LEU A 13 -4.42 13.18 1.21
CA LEU A 13 -4.94 12.11 0.34
C LEU A 13 -6.18 12.53 -0.45
N LYS A 14 -7.12 13.24 0.18
CA LYS A 14 -8.33 13.76 -0.50
C LYS A 14 -8.02 14.81 -1.57
N ARG A 15 -6.88 15.49 -1.50
CA ARG A 15 -6.39 16.43 -2.52
C ARG A 15 -5.63 15.76 -3.66
N GLY A 16 -5.53 14.42 -3.65
CA GLY A 16 -4.81 13.65 -4.68
C GLY A 16 -3.31 13.56 -4.47
N LEU A 17 -2.80 13.95 -3.30
CA LEU A 17 -1.38 13.83 -2.98
C LEU A 17 -1.11 12.58 -2.17
N PRO A 18 0.03 11.88 -2.38
CA PRO A 18 0.36 10.68 -1.65
C PRO A 18 0.89 11.01 -0.25
N ILE A 19 0.83 10.00 0.63
CA ILE A 19 1.37 10.04 1.99
C ILE A 19 2.39 8.92 2.14
N ILE A 20 3.46 9.20 2.89
CA ILE A 20 4.42 8.21 3.32
C ILE A 20 4.10 7.77 4.75
N PHE A 21 4.11 6.47 5.00
CA PHE A 21 3.84 5.86 6.30
C PHE A 21 4.62 4.57 6.49
N THR A 22 4.80 4.18 7.75
CA THR A 22 5.49 2.92 8.07
C THR A 22 4.58 1.71 7.93
N THR A 23 5.20 0.56 7.67
CA THR A 23 4.57 -0.77 7.74
C THR A 23 5.50 -1.73 8.50
N ASP A 24 5.05 -2.95 8.71
CA ASP A 24 5.84 -4.04 9.31
C ASP A 24 7.01 -4.52 8.42
N THR A 25 7.05 -4.11 7.16
CA THR A 25 8.08 -4.51 6.18
C THR A 25 8.95 -3.32 5.77
N LEU A 26 8.60 -2.62 4.71
CA LEU A 26 9.23 -1.39 4.25
C LEU A 26 8.22 -0.25 4.40
N PRO A 27 8.67 0.98 4.69
CA PRO A 27 7.80 2.13 4.59
C PRO A 27 7.14 2.22 3.21
N ALA A 28 5.91 2.70 3.17
CA ALA A 28 5.11 2.78 1.97
C ALA A 28 4.78 4.23 1.60
N ILE A 29 4.73 4.50 0.29
CA ILE A 29 4.03 5.63 -0.28
C ILE A 29 2.66 5.15 -0.74
N GLY A 30 1.59 5.85 -0.34
CA GLY A 30 0.21 5.46 -0.66
C GLY A 30 -0.65 6.64 -1.07
N CYS A 31 -1.63 6.38 -1.93
CA CYS A 31 -2.65 7.33 -2.37
C CYS A 31 -4.03 6.67 -2.43
N LEU A 32 -5.09 7.48 -2.50
CA LEU A 32 -6.43 6.95 -2.81
C LEU A 32 -6.41 6.34 -4.22
N PRO A 33 -7.14 5.23 -4.47
CA PRO A 33 -7.10 4.47 -5.73
C PRO A 33 -7.24 5.33 -6.99
N LYS A 34 -8.17 6.27 -7.00
CA LYS A 34 -8.42 7.18 -8.14
C LYS A 34 -7.25 8.14 -8.49
N PHE A 35 -6.20 8.17 -7.68
CA PHE A 35 -5.03 9.02 -7.90
C PHE A 35 -3.74 8.21 -8.07
N SER A 36 -3.82 6.97 -8.56
CA SER A 36 -2.70 6.03 -8.70
C SER A 36 -1.49 6.62 -9.44
N GLU A 37 -1.72 7.44 -10.45
CA GLU A 37 -0.68 8.08 -11.28
C GLU A 37 0.36 8.84 -10.46
N VAL A 38 -0.06 9.45 -9.36
CA VAL A 38 0.84 10.25 -8.52
C VAL A 38 1.99 9.43 -7.91
N ILE A 39 1.77 8.13 -7.63
CA ILE A 39 2.84 7.26 -7.12
C ILE A 39 3.88 7.02 -8.20
N TYR A 40 3.45 6.78 -9.44
CA TYR A 40 4.37 6.55 -10.57
C TYR A 40 5.25 7.77 -10.82
N GLU A 41 4.68 8.97 -10.77
CA GLU A 41 5.39 10.24 -10.94
C GLU A 41 6.45 10.46 -9.86
N PHE A 42 6.03 10.41 -8.58
CA PHE A 42 6.96 10.65 -7.46
C PHE A 42 8.09 9.63 -7.38
N LYS A 43 7.80 8.37 -7.70
CA LYS A 43 8.80 7.30 -7.66
C LYS A 43 9.63 7.16 -8.93
N LYS A 44 9.29 7.86 -10.01
CA LYS A 44 9.81 7.60 -11.37
C LYS A 44 9.66 6.12 -11.72
N ARG A 45 8.48 5.56 -11.41
CA ARG A 45 8.19 4.14 -11.53
C ARG A 45 7.65 3.82 -12.92
N ASP A 46 8.12 2.73 -13.50
CA ASP A 46 7.53 2.15 -14.71
C ASP A 46 6.06 1.78 -14.44
N LYS A 47 5.16 2.25 -15.29
CA LYS A 47 3.71 1.98 -15.21
C LYS A 47 3.35 0.51 -15.37
N ASN A 48 4.22 -0.29 -16.00
CA ASN A 48 4.06 -1.74 -16.10
C ASN A 48 4.30 -2.49 -14.77
N LYS A 49 4.78 -1.80 -13.73
CA LYS A 49 4.95 -2.39 -12.39
C LYS A 49 3.73 -2.09 -11.53
N PRO A 50 2.83 -3.05 -11.30
CA PRO A 50 1.58 -2.81 -10.58
C PRO A 50 1.82 -2.31 -9.15
N LEU A 51 0.83 -1.59 -8.63
CA LEU A 51 0.75 -1.18 -7.24
C LEU A 51 0.02 -2.24 -6.42
N ILE A 52 0.18 -2.18 -5.10
CA ILE A 52 -0.48 -3.07 -4.14
C ILE A 52 -1.60 -2.29 -3.47
N LEU A 53 -2.80 -2.84 -3.44
CA LEU A 53 -3.90 -2.32 -2.64
C LEU A 53 -3.76 -2.82 -1.21
N MET A 54 -3.50 -1.92 -0.29
CA MET A 54 -3.47 -2.22 1.14
C MET A 54 -4.77 -1.81 1.80
N GLY A 55 -5.24 -2.63 2.75
CA GLY A 55 -6.39 -2.35 3.61
C GLY A 55 -6.04 -2.48 5.08
N SER A 56 -6.95 -2.03 5.96
CA SER A 56 -6.84 -2.20 7.40
C SER A 56 -7.47 -3.50 7.89
N GLU A 57 -8.46 -4.00 7.18
CA GLU A 57 -9.22 -5.20 7.53
C GLU A 57 -9.72 -5.92 6.27
N HIS A 58 -10.07 -7.18 6.47
CA HIS A 58 -10.50 -8.11 5.42
C HIS A 58 -11.69 -7.58 4.60
N LYS A 59 -12.68 -7.01 5.28
CA LYS A 59 -13.89 -6.46 4.65
C LYS A 59 -13.62 -5.34 3.66
N GLN A 60 -12.53 -4.62 3.81
CA GLN A 60 -12.13 -3.56 2.89
C GLN A 60 -11.59 -4.10 1.57
N LEU A 61 -11.14 -5.36 1.53
CA LEU A 61 -10.43 -5.93 0.38
C LEU A 61 -11.23 -6.99 -0.38
N ILE A 62 -12.23 -7.61 0.26
CA ILE A 62 -12.96 -8.72 -0.34
C ILE A 62 -13.73 -8.34 -1.61
N ASP A 63 -14.24 -7.12 -1.69
CA ASP A 63 -15.00 -6.63 -2.85
C ASP A 63 -14.13 -6.48 -4.11
N TYR A 64 -12.79 -6.45 -3.94
CA TYR A 64 -11.83 -6.39 -5.03
C TYR A 64 -11.43 -7.77 -5.55
N VAL A 65 -11.87 -8.84 -4.92
CA VAL A 65 -11.52 -10.21 -5.27
C VAL A 65 -12.56 -10.77 -6.24
N HIS A 66 -12.09 -11.38 -7.35
CA HIS A 66 -12.96 -12.10 -8.25
C HIS A 66 -13.57 -13.32 -7.54
N GLU A 67 -14.83 -13.63 -7.83
CA GLU A 67 -15.59 -14.70 -7.16
C GLU A 67 -14.87 -16.06 -7.14
N SER A 68 -14.15 -16.39 -8.23
CA SER A 68 -13.40 -17.67 -8.34
C SER A 68 -12.24 -17.80 -7.35
N ALA A 69 -11.80 -16.72 -6.70
CA ALA A 69 -10.67 -16.72 -5.78
C ALA A 69 -11.05 -16.38 -4.32
N ILE A 70 -12.34 -16.15 -4.03
CA ILE A 70 -12.80 -15.72 -2.69
C ILE A 70 -12.45 -16.75 -1.62
N GLU A 71 -12.70 -18.04 -1.85
CA GLU A 71 -12.44 -19.09 -0.88
C GLU A 71 -10.95 -19.18 -0.51
N ASP A 72 -10.08 -19.19 -1.53
CA ASP A 72 -8.64 -19.19 -1.32
C ASP A 72 -8.15 -17.90 -0.64
N PHE A 73 -8.71 -16.76 -1.04
CA PHE A 73 -8.42 -15.47 -0.42
C PHE A 73 -8.73 -15.49 1.07
N GLU A 74 -9.93 -15.90 1.46
CA GLU A 74 -10.35 -15.98 2.86
C GLU A 74 -9.50 -16.95 3.68
N SER A 75 -9.21 -18.12 3.13
CA SER A 75 -8.38 -19.13 3.77
C SER A 75 -6.97 -18.64 4.06
N ILE A 76 -6.34 -17.95 3.08
CA ILE A 76 -4.97 -17.45 3.22
C ILE A 76 -4.96 -16.19 4.08
N ALA A 77 -5.88 -15.27 3.86
CA ALA A 77 -5.97 -14.02 4.60
C ALA A 77 -6.14 -14.25 6.10
N SER A 78 -7.06 -15.14 6.50
CA SER A 78 -7.29 -15.47 7.92
C SER A 78 -6.06 -16.04 8.63
N LYS A 79 -5.16 -16.67 7.89
CA LYS A 79 -3.96 -17.32 8.43
C LYS A 79 -2.74 -16.40 8.50
N TYR A 80 -2.60 -15.47 7.55
CA TYR A 80 -1.36 -14.72 7.36
C TYR A 80 -1.52 -13.19 7.51
N TRP A 81 -2.72 -12.66 7.60
CA TRP A 81 -2.97 -11.24 7.80
C TRP A 81 -3.59 -10.93 9.17
N PRO A 82 -3.19 -9.81 9.76
CA PRO A 82 -2.22 -8.81 9.28
C PRO A 82 -0.79 -9.36 9.25
N GLY A 83 -0.01 -9.02 8.19
CA GLY A 83 1.37 -9.51 8.08
C GLY A 83 2.11 -9.20 6.79
N ALA A 84 3.29 -9.80 6.70
CA ALA A 84 4.25 -9.59 5.61
C ALA A 84 3.95 -10.44 4.36
N LEU A 85 2.69 -10.66 4.03
CA LEU A 85 2.25 -11.40 2.85
C LEU A 85 1.45 -10.50 1.92
N THR A 86 1.80 -10.49 0.63
CA THR A 86 1.02 -9.91 -0.46
C THR A 86 0.46 -11.02 -1.33
N MET A 87 -0.85 -11.02 -1.54
CA MET A 87 -1.52 -11.94 -2.46
C MET A 87 -1.81 -11.24 -3.78
N VAL A 88 -1.35 -11.81 -4.90
CA VAL A 88 -1.73 -11.39 -6.25
C VAL A 88 -2.82 -12.34 -6.73
N ILE A 89 -4.02 -11.82 -6.90
CA ILE A 89 -5.23 -12.59 -7.17
C ILE A 89 -6.04 -11.97 -8.30
N PRO A 90 -6.91 -12.73 -8.97
CA PRO A 90 -7.85 -12.19 -9.94
C PRO A 90 -8.72 -11.10 -9.31
N SER A 91 -8.83 -9.97 -9.99
CA SER A 91 -9.61 -8.83 -9.55
C SER A 91 -11.07 -8.97 -9.95
N SER A 92 -11.98 -8.45 -9.13
CA SER A 92 -13.38 -8.28 -9.46
C SER A 92 -13.54 -7.36 -10.69
N GLU A 93 -14.45 -7.70 -11.59
CA GLU A 93 -14.74 -6.89 -12.79
C GLU A 93 -15.28 -5.48 -12.46
N LYS A 94 -15.87 -5.32 -11.27
CA LYS A 94 -16.47 -4.05 -10.82
C LYS A 94 -15.43 -2.97 -10.50
N GLU A 95 -14.19 -3.36 -10.27
CA GLU A 95 -13.13 -2.49 -9.74
C GLU A 95 -11.94 -2.37 -10.72
N THR A 96 -12.22 -2.51 -12.02
CA THR A 96 -11.18 -2.43 -13.09
C THR A 96 -10.46 -1.07 -13.12
N GLU A 97 -11.12 0.01 -12.70
CA GLU A 97 -10.54 1.36 -12.69
C GLU A 97 -9.31 1.51 -11.80
N ILE A 98 -9.15 0.62 -10.81
CA ILE A 98 -7.99 0.63 -9.91
C ILE A 98 -6.89 -0.33 -10.32
N LEU A 99 -7.13 -1.14 -11.36
CA LEU A 99 -6.14 -2.08 -11.86
C LEU A 99 -4.94 -1.33 -12.44
N THR A 100 -3.80 -1.62 -11.87
CA THR A 100 -2.50 -1.13 -12.35
C THR A 100 -1.73 -2.25 -13.06
N SER A 101 -2.35 -3.42 -13.22
CA SER A 101 -1.84 -4.56 -13.96
C SER A 101 -2.61 -4.76 -15.28
N THR A 102 -1.97 -5.39 -16.26
CA THR A 102 -2.55 -5.69 -17.57
C THR A 102 -3.22 -7.06 -17.64
N ASP A 103 -3.07 -7.87 -16.60
CA ASP A 103 -3.55 -9.26 -16.54
C ASP A 103 -4.78 -9.45 -15.63
N ASN A 104 -5.48 -8.36 -15.32
CA ASN A 104 -6.65 -8.32 -14.44
C ASN A 104 -6.38 -8.95 -13.05
N THR A 105 -5.17 -8.82 -12.56
CA THR A 105 -4.82 -9.22 -11.20
C THR A 105 -4.57 -8.01 -10.31
N LEU A 106 -4.75 -8.19 -9.02
CA LEU A 106 -4.50 -7.16 -8.02
C LEU A 106 -3.69 -7.73 -6.86
N GLY A 107 -2.62 -7.04 -6.49
CA GLY A 107 -1.88 -7.33 -5.28
C GLY A 107 -2.61 -6.77 -4.05
N LEU A 108 -2.96 -7.62 -3.09
CA LEU A 108 -3.67 -7.25 -1.86
C LEU A 108 -2.83 -7.53 -0.63
N ARG A 109 -2.93 -6.67 0.40
CA ARG A 109 -2.24 -6.86 1.66
C ARG A 109 -2.91 -6.13 2.82
N ILE A 110 -2.88 -6.74 4.01
CA ILE A 110 -3.14 -6.08 5.29
C ILE A 110 -1.83 -6.09 6.09
N PRO A 111 -1.14 -4.95 6.24
CA PRO A 111 0.14 -4.89 6.96
C PRO A 111 -0.07 -5.02 8.46
N ASN A 112 0.86 -5.68 9.17
CA ASN A 112 0.87 -5.72 10.64
C ASN A 112 1.55 -4.44 11.19
N SER A 113 0.89 -3.32 11.01
CA SER A 113 1.32 -2.00 11.47
C SER A 113 0.13 -1.20 11.94
N TYR A 114 0.12 -0.84 13.22
CA TYR A 114 -0.95 -0.04 13.81
C TYR A 114 -1.16 1.28 13.06
N MET A 115 -0.07 1.97 12.70
CA MET A 115 -0.14 3.23 11.96
C MET A 115 -0.77 3.06 10.58
N ALA A 116 -0.34 2.05 9.82
CA ALA A 116 -0.89 1.77 8.49
C ALA A 116 -2.37 1.39 8.56
N GLN A 117 -2.74 0.48 9.47
CA GLN A 117 -4.13 0.06 9.67
C GLN A 117 -5.00 1.24 10.10
N SER A 118 -4.57 2.06 11.07
CA SER A 118 -5.31 3.24 11.53
C SER A 118 -5.53 4.26 10.41
N LEU A 119 -4.54 4.46 9.53
CA LEU A 119 -4.70 5.31 8.37
C LEU A 119 -5.79 4.76 7.44
N MET A 120 -5.70 3.50 7.07
CA MET A 120 -6.63 2.86 6.12
C MET A 120 -8.03 2.61 6.71
N LEU A 121 -8.16 2.55 8.03
CA LEU A 121 -9.47 2.55 8.69
C LEU A 121 -10.20 3.89 8.48
N LEU A 122 -9.46 4.99 8.40
CA LEU A 122 -10.01 6.34 8.18
C LEU A 122 -10.23 6.69 6.70
N THR A 123 -9.41 6.12 5.81
CA THR A 123 -9.39 6.51 4.38
C THR A 123 -10.07 5.52 3.46
N GLY A 124 -10.27 4.29 3.91
CA GLY A 124 -10.44 3.12 3.04
C GLY A 124 -9.09 2.62 2.51
N PRO A 125 -9.12 1.61 1.62
CA PRO A 125 -7.91 1.05 1.02
C PRO A 125 -7.09 2.08 0.26
N LEU A 126 -5.77 1.89 0.26
CA LEU A 126 -4.82 2.74 -0.46
C LEU A 126 -4.03 1.91 -1.47
N LEU A 127 -3.86 2.43 -2.68
CA LEU A 127 -2.84 1.93 -3.60
C LEU A 127 -1.46 2.37 -3.11
N THR A 128 -0.53 1.42 -3.06
CA THR A 128 0.75 1.60 -2.39
C THR A 128 1.92 1.01 -3.16
N SER A 129 3.09 1.54 -2.85
CA SER A 129 4.39 0.94 -3.20
C SER A 129 5.38 1.22 -2.07
N SER A 130 6.52 0.53 -2.02
CA SER A 130 7.61 0.88 -1.09
C SER A 130 8.08 2.32 -1.27
N ALA A 131 8.38 3.03 -0.18
CA ALA A 131 8.81 4.44 -0.22
C ALA A 131 10.30 4.57 -0.57
N ASN A 132 10.64 4.31 -1.85
CA ASN A 132 11.98 4.48 -2.44
C ASN A 132 11.85 4.92 -3.89
N ILE A 133 12.86 5.59 -4.41
CA ILE A 133 12.97 5.83 -5.86
C ILE A 133 13.13 4.47 -6.55
N SER A 134 12.46 4.29 -7.69
CA SER A 134 12.45 3.00 -8.40
C SER A 134 13.87 2.56 -8.78
N GLY A 135 14.22 1.32 -8.42
CA GLY A 135 15.55 0.76 -8.69
C GLY A 135 16.60 1.03 -7.61
N PHE A 136 16.30 1.82 -6.58
CA PHE A 136 17.22 2.09 -5.48
C PHE A 136 16.74 1.42 -4.18
N ASN A 137 17.69 1.11 -3.29
CA ASN A 137 17.35 0.67 -1.94
C ASN A 137 16.68 1.82 -1.19
N GLY A 138 15.55 1.54 -0.55
CA GLY A 138 14.82 2.54 0.24
C GLY A 138 15.40 2.69 1.64
N ALA A 139 15.31 3.90 2.17
CA ALA A 139 15.51 4.14 3.58
C ALA A 139 14.38 3.49 4.40
N THR A 140 14.69 3.06 5.62
CA THR A 140 13.73 2.48 6.57
C THR A 140 13.33 3.44 7.68
N THR A 141 13.94 4.62 7.72
CA THR A 141 13.66 5.68 8.70
C THR A 141 12.95 6.86 8.04
N SER A 142 12.17 7.58 8.82
CA SER A 142 11.46 8.79 8.36
C SER A 142 12.40 9.87 7.85
N GLU A 143 13.58 10.02 8.48
CA GLU A 143 14.60 10.98 8.11
C GLU A 143 15.23 10.65 6.76
N GLY A 144 15.59 9.39 6.56
CA GLY A 144 16.17 8.93 5.28
C GLY A 144 15.18 9.08 4.13
N ILE A 145 13.90 8.73 4.34
CA ILE A 145 12.86 8.88 3.32
C ILE A 145 12.58 10.35 3.01
N ALA A 146 12.69 11.24 4.00
CA ALA A 146 12.50 12.67 3.77
C ALA A 146 13.56 13.27 2.83
N LEU A 147 14.74 12.66 2.72
CA LEU A 147 15.77 13.03 1.74
C LEU A 147 15.37 12.62 0.32
N ASP A 148 14.80 11.42 0.17
CA ASP A 148 14.36 10.91 -1.14
C ASP A 148 13.10 11.63 -1.64
N PHE A 149 12.20 12.03 -0.71
CA PHE A 149 10.91 12.65 -1.01
C PHE A 149 10.68 13.93 -0.18
N PRO A 150 11.46 14.99 -0.39
CA PRO A 150 11.43 16.19 0.44
C PRO A 150 10.10 16.96 0.40
N SER A 151 9.33 16.81 -0.67
CA SER A 151 8.03 17.47 -0.87
C SER A 151 6.85 16.69 -0.30
N LEU A 152 7.01 15.41 0.05
CA LEU A 152 5.92 14.58 0.52
C LEU A 152 5.71 14.70 2.03
N SER A 153 4.46 14.49 2.43
CA SER A 153 4.08 14.41 3.83
C SER A 153 4.36 13.02 4.39
N ILE A 154 4.91 12.98 5.59
CA ILE A 154 5.25 11.76 6.32
C ILE A 154 4.31 11.65 7.52
N LEU A 155 3.63 10.51 7.66
CA LEU A 155 2.72 10.27 8.77
C LEU A 155 3.50 10.01 10.07
N GLY A 156 3.18 10.78 11.12
CA GLY A 156 3.68 10.60 12.48
C GLY A 156 2.71 9.81 13.37
N PRO A 157 3.14 9.48 14.60
CA PRO A 157 4.37 9.95 15.27
C PRO A 157 5.64 9.29 14.77
N ILE A 158 6.78 9.93 15.07
CA ILE A 158 8.12 9.37 14.90
C ILE A 158 8.83 9.31 16.28
N PRO A 159 9.85 8.46 16.48
CA PRO A 159 10.34 7.48 15.51
C PRO A 159 9.30 6.41 15.21
N TRP A 160 9.31 5.90 13.97
CA TRP A 160 8.46 4.77 13.62
C TRP A 160 8.87 3.49 14.34
N GLU A 161 7.90 2.61 14.58
CA GLU A 161 8.18 1.26 15.04
C GLU A 161 9.15 0.56 14.08
N LYS A 162 10.03 -0.29 14.63
CA LYS A 162 11.02 -1.02 13.84
C LYS A 162 10.32 -1.98 12.89
N SER A 163 10.51 -1.76 11.60
CA SER A 163 10.09 -2.64 10.52
C SER A 163 11.15 -3.72 10.23
N SER A 164 10.77 -4.78 9.51
CA SER A 164 11.72 -5.83 9.11
C SER A 164 12.79 -5.34 8.13
N GLY A 165 12.53 -4.23 7.42
CA GLY A 165 13.39 -3.71 6.36
C GLY A 165 13.42 -4.60 5.09
N LYS A 166 12.60 -5.64 5.03
CA LYS A 166 12.50 -6.57 3.90
C LYS A 166 11.15 -6.42 3.22
N ALA A 167 11.09 -6.66 1.90
CA ALA A 167 9.83 -6.69 1.18
C ALA A 167 8.93 -7.84 1.69
N SER A 168 7.61 -7.68 1.53
CA SER A 168 6.67 -8.77 1.79
C SER A 168 6.90 -9.95 0.85
N THR A 169 6.60 -11.15 1.31
CA THR A 169 6.47 -12.32 0.44
C THR A 169 5.30 -12.10 -0.51
N ILE A 170 5.49 -12.38 -1.78
CA ILE A 170 4.43 -12.29 -2.79
C ILE A 170 4.07 -13.69 -3.23
N ILE A 171 2.79 -14.03 -3.13
CA ILE A 171 2.23 -15.23 -3.73
C ILE A 171 1.26 -14.84 -4.83
N ALA A 172 1.26 -15.60 -5.93
CA ALA A 172 0.32 -15.40 -7.03
C ALA A 172 -0.64 -16.59 -7.08
N TRP A 173 -1.94 -16.29 -7.12
CA TRP A 173 -2.96 -17.29 -7.36
C TRP A 173 -2.85 -17.81 -8.79
N LYS A 174 -2.84 -19.12 -8.94
CA LYS A 174 -2.88 -19.78 -10.24
C LYS A 174 -4.02 -20.80 -10.21
N LYS A 175 -4.87 -20.70 -11.20
CA LYS A 175 -5.92 -21.68 -11.44
C LYS A 175 -5.32 -22.96 -12.02
#